data_9b36ad849d3122dc8f5afd919d52d069
#
_entry.id   9b36ad849d3122dc8f5afd919d52d069
#
_cell.length_a   1.000
_cell.length_b   1.000
_cell.length_c   1.000
_cell.angle_alpha   90.00
_cell.angle_beta   90.00
_cell.angle_gamma   90.00
#
_symmetry.space_group_name_H-M   'P 1'
#
loop_
_entity.id
_entity.type
_entity.pdbx_description
1 polymer ?
#
loop_
_entity_poly.entity_id
_entity_poly.type
_entity_poly.pdbx_seq_one_letter_code
_entity_poly.pdbx_strand_id
1 'polypeptide(L)'
;MTTTVSRDLNPNFKGDSWYVYGMYNLTGESWGYKGGVFSTPLPNDPGKGMWQLGLRYDTADLNDGSVNFANPAAPVVTGVMGGEESNWTVGVNWYWRSNFKFSANYVMVDSSKYSSTIKDFQDDNPEIFEFRAQLFW
;
A
#
# COMPACT_ATOMS: atom_id res chain seq x y z
N MET A 1 11.82 0.26 -3.85
CA MET A 1 12.06 -0.71 -4.95
C MET A 1 12.00 0.04 -6.25
N THR A 2 13.04 -0.06 -7.10
CA THR A 2 13.02 0.52 -8.44
C THR A 2 12.83 -0.62 -9.43
N THR A 3 11.87 -0.47 -10.33
CA THR A 3 11.61 -1.42 -11.42
C THR A 3 11.98 -0.76 -12.74
N THR A 4 12.78 -1.46 -13.55
CA THR A 4 13.12 -1.00 -14.91
C THR A 4 12.59 -2.01 -15.92
N VAL A 5 11.83 -1.53 -16.88
CA VAL A 5 11.30 -2.34 -17.99
C VAL A 5 11.99 -1.93 -19.28
N SER A 6 12.73 -2.87 -19.89
CA SER A 6 13.37 -2.66 -21.19
C SER A 6 12.36 -2.77 -22.32
N ARG A 7 12.46 -1.88 -23.31
CA ARG A 7 11.59 -1.83 -24.49
C ARG A 7 12.43 -1.75 -25.76
N ASP A 8 12.08 -2.52 -26.79
CA ASP A 8 12.92 -2.64 -28.00
C ASP A 8 12.98 -1.38 -28.87
N LEU A 9 11.94 -0.56 -28.88
CA LEU A 9 11.84 0.62 -29.77
C LEU A 9 11.63 1.95 -29.02
N ASN A 10 11.56 1.91 -27.69
CA ASN A 10 11.35 3.09 -26.84
C ASN A 10 12.35 3.11 -25.69
N PRO A 11 12.61 4.27 -25.07
CA PRO A 11 13.38 4.34 -23.84
C PRO A 11 12.84 3.37 -22.79
N ASN A 12 13.75 2.84 -21.97
CA ASN A 12 13.36 1.99 -20.85
C ASN A 12 12.45 2.76 -19.91
N PHE A 13 11.46 2.08 -19.37
CA PHE A 13 10.56 2.63 -18.35
C PHE A 13 11.11 2.36 -16.97
N LYS A 14 11.05 3.35 -16.08
CA LYS A 14 11.40 3.25 -14.66
C LYS A 14 10.22 3.63 -13.81
N GLY A 15 9.97 2.83 -12.78
CA GLY A 15 9.00 3.12 -11.74
C GLY A 15 9.60 2.85 -10.37
N ASP A 16 9.27 3.69 -9.40
CA ASP A 16 9.76 3.59 -8.03
C ASP A 16 8.62 3.37 -7.05
N SER A 17 8.87 2.51 -6.04
CA SER A 17 7.92 2.31 -4.95
C SER A 17 8.64 1.96 -3.66
N TRP A 18 8.07 2.39 -2.53
CA TRP A 18 8.52 1.98 -1.21
C TRP A 18 7.36 1.98 -0.22
N TYR A 19 7.55 1.27 0.87
CA TYR A 19 6.62 1.28 1.99
C TYR A 19 7.35 1.16 3.31
N VAL A 20 6.70 1.63 4.36
CA VAL A 20 7.07 1.41 5.76
C VAL A 20 5.83 1.00 6.52
N TYR A 21 5.99 0.06 7.45
CA TYR A 21 4.90 -0.32 8.34
C TYR A 21 5.41 -0.62 9.74
N GLY A 22 4.54 -0.40 10.71
CA GLY A 22 4.75 -0.78 12.11
C GLY A 22 3.54 -1.50 12.67
N MET A 23 3.78 -2.43 13.59
CA MET A 23 2.72 -3.13 14.33
C MET A 23 3.02 -3.12 15.82
N TYR A 24 1.96 -2.97 16.62
CA TYR A 24 2.04 -2.94 18.07
C TYR A 24 0.96 -3.84 18.69
N ASN A 25 1.37 -4.75 19.58
CA ASN A 25 0.45 -5.62 20.30
C ASN A 25 -0.08 -4.90 21.54
N LEU A 26 -1.35 -4.53 21.51
CA LEU A 26 -2.01 -3.79 22.60
C LEU A 26 -2.14 -4.61 23.87
N THR A 27 -2.19 -5.92 23.75
CA THR A 27 -2.38 -6.87 24.85
C THR A 27 -1.07 -7.42 25.43
N GLY A 28 0.08 -6.92 24.92
CA GLY A 28 1.39 -7.13 25.52
C GLY A 28 2.12 -8.41 25.10
N GLU A 29 1.60 -9.17 24.12
CA GLU A 29 2.28 -10.33 23.57
C GLU A 29 3.53 -9.94 22.81
N SER A 30 4.59 -10.72 22.94
CA SER A 30 5.83 -10.54 22.21
C SER A 30 5.92 -11.49 21.02
N TRP A 31 6.41 -10.99 19.88
CA TRP A 31 6.68 -11.81 18.71
C TRP A 31 7.79 -12.81 18.97
N GLY A 32 7.55 -14.06 18.61
CA GLY A 32 8.60 -15.06 18.57
C GLY A 32 9.46 -14.89 17.30
N TYR A 33 10.74 -15.18 17.41
CA TYR A 33 11.66 -15.22 16.27
C TYR A 33 12.48 -16.50 16.32
N LYS A 34 12.32 -17.37 15.32
CA LYS A 34 13.04 -18.63 15.24
C LYS A 34 13.41 -18.95 13.79
N GLY A 35 14.67 -19.24 13.54
CA GLY A 35 15.15 -19.65 12.22
C GLY A 35 14.96 -18.61 11.12
N GLY A 36 15.05 -17.31 11.43
CA GLY A 36 14.85 -16.23 10.44
C GLY A 36 13.39 -15.82 10.22
N VAL A 37 12.43 -16.43 10.92
CA VAL A 37 11.00 -16.19 10.73
C VAL A 37 10.34 -15.70 12.01
N PHE A 38 9.52 -14.65 11.89
CA PHE A 38 8.65 -14.22 12.97
C PHE A 38 7.45 -15.17 13.09
N SER A 39 7.11 -15.53 14.32
CA SER A 39 5.91 -16.31 14.62
C SER A 39 4.90 -15.45 15.36
N THR A 40 3.64 -15.52 14.94
CA THR A 40 2.54 -14.87 15.67
C THR A 40 2.41 -15.47 17.05
N PRO A 41 2.44 -14.64 18.11
CA PRO A 41 2.27 -15.15 19.47
C PRO A 41 0.85 -15.68 19.69
N LEU A 42 0.71 -16.57 20.65
CA LEU A 42 -0.60 -16.95 21.19
C LEU A 42 -1.10 -15.86 22.12
N PRO A 43 -2.44 -15.62 22.17
CA PRO A 43 -3.01 -14.70 23.16
C PRO A 43 -2.63 -15.08 24.59
N ASN A 44 -2.20 -14.09 25.38
CA ASN A 44 -1.95 -14.29 26.82
C ASN A 44 -3.21 -14.68 27.58
N ASP A 45 -4.36 -14.15 27.16
CA ASP A 45 -5.69 -14.51 27.67
C ASP A 45 -6.51 -15.10 26.51
N PRO A 46 -6.69 -16.44 26.44
CA PRO A 46 -7.48 -17.07 25.40
C PRO A 46 -8.97 -16.66 25.36
N GLY A 47 -9.49 -16.08 26.45
CA GLY A 47 -10.85 -15.59 26.51
C GLY A 47 -11.04 -14.23 25.84
N LYS A 48 -10.00 -13.37 25.86
CA LYS A 48 -10.04 -12.02 25.29
C LYS A 48 -9.39 -11.95 23.91
N GLY A 49 -8.47 -12.87 23.63
CA GLY A 49 -7.66 -12.85 22.43
C GLY A 49 -6.56 -11.78 22.44
N MET A 50 -5.76 -11.72 21.39
CA MET A 50 -4.70 -10.74 21.19
C MET A 50 -5.16 -9.64 20.26
N TRP A 51 -4.94 -8.38 20.65
CA TRP A 51 -5.22 -7.20 19.85
C TRP A 51 -3.93 -6.58 19.36
N GLN A 52 -3.89 -6.27 18.08
CA GLN A 52 -2.74 -5.68 17.41
C GLN A 52 -3.19 -4.49 16.56
N LEU A 53 -2.50 -3.37 16.71
CA LEU A 53 -2.66 -2.19 15.88
C LEU A 53 -1.55 -2.17 14.81
N GLY A 54 -1.90 -1.84 13.58
CA GLY A 54 -0.98 -1.66 12.46
C GLY A 54 -1.11 -0.26 11.85
N LEU A 55 0.02 0.28 11.44
CA LEU A 55 0.10 1.51 10.63
C LEU A 55 1.06 1.24 9.48
N ARG A 56 0.63 1.57 8.26
CA ARG A 56 1.44 1.48 7.05
C ARG A 56 1.31 2.75 6.23
N TYR A 57 2.43 3.16 5.67
CA TYR A 57 2.50 4.13 4.58
C TYR A 57 3.20 3.49 3.40
N ASP A 58 2.64 3.65 2.22
CA ASP A 58 3.25 3.20 0.98
C ASP A 58 3.04 4.24 -0.13
N THR A 59 3.98 4.25 -1.07
CA THR A 59 3.91 5.12 -2.24
C THR A 59 4.49 4.44 -3.46
N ALA A 60 3.94 4.75 -4.62
CA ALA A 60 4.43 4.32 -5.92
C ALA A 60 4.39 5.50 -6.90
N ASP A 61 5.47 5.68 -7.65
CA ASP A 61 5.56 6.63 -8.76
C ASP A 61 5.88 5.85 -10.04
N LEU A 62 4.95 5.92 -10.98
CA LEU A 62 5.03 5.29 -12.29
C LEU A 62 5.15 6.33 -13.42
N ASN A 63 5.54 7.56 -13.08
CA ASN A 63 5.81 8.61 -14.04
C ASN A 63 7.27 8.55 -14.48
N ASP A 64 7.51 8.14 -15.72
CA ASP A 64 8.83 8.18 -16.37
C ASP A 64 8.71 9.04 -17.63
N GLY A 65 8.35 10.32 -17.42
CA GLY A 65 8.10 11.26 -18.46
C GLY A 65 7.77 12.65 -17.96
N SER A 66 7.27 13.49 -18.84
CA SER A 66 6.81 14.83 -18.51
C SER A 66 5.68 15.28 -19.42
N VAL A 67 4.88 16.23 -18.91
CA VAL A 67 3.84 16.91 -19.68
C VAL A 67 4.24 18.38 -19.84
N ASN A 68 4.31 18.83 -21.07
CA ASN A 68 4.56 20.24 -21.38
C ASN A 68 3.26 20.95 -21.73
N PHE A 69 2.86 21.89 -20.88
CA PHE A 69 1.64 22.72 -21.03
C PHE A 69 1.88 24.07 -21.72
N ALA A 70 2.95 24.23 -22.49
CA ALA A 70 3.18 25.48 -23.24
C ALA A 70 1.98 25.85 -24.14
N ASN A 71 1.26 24.85 -24.64
CA ASN A 71 -0.05 24.98 -25.25
C ASN A 71 -1.08 24.15 -24.47
N PRO A 72 -1.89 24.75 -23.59
CA PRO A 72 -2.87 24.01 -22.79
C PRO A 72 -3.93 23.28 -23.61
N ALA A 73 -4.23 23.75 -24.83
CA ALA A 73 -5.18 23.07 -25.71
C ALA A 73 -4.60 21.80 -26.36
N ALA A 74 -3.27 21.68 -26.39
CA ALA A 74 -2.56 20.52 -26.95
C ALA A 74 -1.26 20.27 -26.18
N PRO A 75 -1.34 19.75 -24.93
CA PRO A 75 -0.16 19.42 -24.15
C PRO A 75 0.67 18.33 -24.84
N VAL A 76 1.98 18.44 -24.72
CA VAL A 76 2.91 17.44 -25.26
C VAL A 76 3.37 16.53 -24.15
N VAL A 77 3.05 15.25 -24.26
CA VAL A 77 3.48 14.21 -23.31
C VAL A 77 4.72 13.52 -23.87
N THR A 78 5.77 13.43 -23.07
CA THR A 78 6.97 12.65 -23.38
C THR A 78 7.15 11.55 -22.35
N GLY A 79 7.52 10.35 -22.78
CA GLY A 79 7.70 9.19 -21.91
C GLY A 79 6.38 8.54 -21.46
N VAL A 80 6.35 8.02 -20.26
CA VAL A 80 5.18 7.35 -19.67
C VAL A 80 4.68 8.15 -18.47
N MET A 81 3.40 8.46 -18.49
CA MET A 81 2.68 9.09 -17.37
C MET A 81 1.77 8.04 -16.73
N GLY A 82 2.37 7.17 -15.92
CA GLY A 82 1.68 6.06 -15.26
C GLY A 82 0.81 6.48 -14.08
N GLY A 83 1.12 7.64 -13.50
CA GLY A 83 0.53 8.18 -12.30
C GLY A 83 1.38 7.93 -11.06
N GLU A 84 1.01 8.59 -9.99
CA GLU A 84 1.58 8.43 -8.66
C GLU A 84 0.48 8.13 -7.65
N GLU A 85 0.81 7.40 -6.61
CA GLU A 85 -0.11 7.02 -5.55
C GLU A 85 0.61 6.97 -4.23
N SER A 86 -0.05 7.44 -3.18
CA SER A 86 0.36 7.23 -1.81
C SER A 86 -0.80 6.80 -0.93
N ASN A 87 -0.54 5.88 0.00
CA ASN A 87 -1.57 5.28 0.82
C ASN A 87 -1.19 5.30 2.29
N TRP A 88 -2.13 5.72 3.13
CA TRP A 88 -2.10 5.46 4.56
C TRP A 88 -3.06 4.34 4.91
N THR A 89 -2.58 3.32 5.59
CA THR A 89 -3.42 2.23 6.11
C THR A 89 -3.32 2.18 7.63
N VAL A 90 -4.46 2.27 8.28
CA VAL A 90 -4.60 1.98 9.71
C VAL A 90 -5.35 0.67 9.84
N GLY A 91 -4.81 -0.29 10.60
CA GLY A 91 -5.39 -1.61 10.73
C GLY A 91 -5.45 -2.10 12.17
N VAL A 92 -6.48 -2.88 12.45
CA VAL A 92 -6.63 -3.63 13.71
C VAL A 92 -6.75 -5.10 13.40
N ASN A 93 -5.95 -5.91 14.06
CA ASN A 93 -6.05 -7.36 14.03
C ASN A 93 -6.48 -7.87 15.40
N TRP A 94 -7.45 -8.76 15.40
CA TRP A 94 -7.86 -9.49 16.59
C TRP A 94 -7.67 -10.99 16.36
N TYR A 95 -6.77 -11.58 17.12
CA TYR A 95 -6.53 -13.01 17.14
C TYR A 95 -7.34 -13.60 18.30
N TRP A 96 -8.52 -14.10 18.00
CA TRP A 96 -9.39 -14.67 19.03
C TRP A 96 -8.79 -15.93 19.65
N ARG A 97 -8.21 -16.79 18.80
CA ARG A 97 -7.48 -18.01 19.20
C ARG A 97 -6.30 -18.20 18.24
N SER A 98 -5.52 -19.26 18.48
CA SER A 98 -4.40 -19.62 17.60
C SER A 98 -4.77 -19.82 16.14
N ASN A 99 -6.03 -20.13 15.84
CA ASN A 99 -6.53 -20.47 14.52
C ASN A 99 -7.55 -19.48 13.95
N PHE A 100 -7.96 -18.43 14.70
CA PHE A 100 -8.89 -17.42 14.22
C PHE A 100 -8.30 -16.02 14.29
N LYS A 101 -8.35 -15.31 13.17
CA LYS A 101 -7.97 -13.90 13.06
C LYS A 101 -9.06 -13.10 12.37
N PHE A 102 -9.40 -11.96 12.95
CA PHE A 102 -10.18 -10.93 12.30
C PHE A 102 -9.30 -9.71 12.05
N SER A 103 -9.48 -9.06 10.93
CA SER A 103 -8.75 -7.83 10.57
C SER A 103 -9.74 -6.80 10.05
N ALA A 104 -9.55 -5.56 10.45
CA ALA A 104 -10.24 -4.41 9.89
C ALA A 104 -9.17 -3.38 9.50
N ASN A 105 -9.21 -2.90 8.26
CA ASN A 105 -8.29 -1.88 7.75
C ASN A 105 -9.08 -0.71 7.19
N TYR A 106 -8.56 0.47 7.41
CA TYR A 106 -8.99 1.70 6.78
C TYR A 106 -7.84 2.26 5.95
N VAL A 107 -8.06 2.40 4.66
CA VAL A 107 -7.06 2.85 3.69
C VAL A 107 -7.50 4.19 3.14
N MET A 108 -6.63 5.18 3.26
CA MET A 108 -6.76 6.50 2.67
C MET A 108 -5.80 6.55 1.48
N VAL A 109 -6.35 6.69 0.29
CA VAL A 109 -5.60 6.74 -0.96
C VAL A 109 -5.50 8.19 -1.41
N ASP A 110 -4.32 8.57 -1.90
CA ASP A 110 -4.08 9.82 -2.60
C ASP A 110 -3.37 9.47 -3.91
N SER A 111 -4.05 9.67 -5.03
CA SER A 111 -3.54 9.31 -6.34
C SER A 111 -3.71 10.43 -7.35
N SER A 112 -2.72 10.59 -8.22
CA SER A 112 -2.73 11.57 -9.29
C SER A 112 -2.24 10.94 -10.60
N LYS A 113 -2.99 11.15 -11.67
CA LYS A 113 -2.64 10.61 -12.98
C LYS A 113 -2.98 11.60 -14.10
N TYR A 114 -2.06 11.76 -15.04
CA TYR A 114 -2.34 12.53 -16.25
C TYR A 114 -3.36 11.82 -17.14
N SER A 115 -4.42 12.55 -17.52
CA SER A 115 -5.46 12.08 -18.43
C SER A 115 -5.36 12.81 -19.78
N SER A 116 -5.07 12.05 -20.83
CA SER A 116 -5.02 12.59 -22.21
C SER A 116 -6.38 13.06 -22.71
N THR A 117 -7.47 12.57 -22.13
CA THR A 117 -8.85 12.94 -22.49
C THR A 117 -9.19 14.34 -22.01
N ILE A 118 -8.88 14.67 -20.76
CA ILE A 118 -9.10 16.00 -20.19
C ILE A 118 -7.90 16.92 -20.37
N LYS A 119 -6.75 16.37 -20.77
CA LYS A 119 -5.48 17.08 -20.98
C LYS A 119 -4.94 17.75 -19.72
N ASP A 120 -5.18 17.13 -18.56
CA ASP A 120 -4.77 17.60 -17.24
C ASP A 120 -4.58 16.43 -16.29
N PHE A 121 -4.02 16.71 -15.12
CA PHE A 121 -3.94 15.72 -14.04
C PHE A 121 -5.31 15.52 -13.39
N GLN A 122 -5.61 14.28 -13.07
CA GLN A 122 -6.79 13.89 -12.31
C GLN A 122 -6.32 13.32 -10.98
N ASP A 123 -6.82 13.90 -9.91
CA ASP A 123 -6.63 13.41 -8.56
C ASP A 123 -7.84 12.58 -8.15
N ASP A 124 -7.59 11.46 -7.49
CA ASP A 124 -8.62 10.59 -6.94
C ASP A 124 -8.17 10.13 -5.55
N ASN A 125 -9.03 10.37 -4.55
CA ASN A 125 -8.72 10.16 -3.14
C ASN A 125 -9.77 9.24 -2.49
N PRO A 126 -9.89 7.98 -2.93
CA PRO A 126 -10.86 7.06 -2.35
C PRO A 126 -10.46 6.64 -0.93
N GLU A 127 -11.47 6.43 -0.12
CA GLU A 127 -11.34 5.82 1.19
C GLU A 127 -11.89 4.40 1.14
N ILE A 128 -11.11 3.42 1.62
CA ILE A 128 -11.44 2.02 1.53
C ILE A 128 -11.51 1.42 2.93
N PHE A 129 -12.62 0.78 3.24
CA PHE A 129 -12.75 -0.01 4.45
C PHE A 129 -12.76 -1.50 4.10
N GLU A 130 -11.81 -2.24 4.68
CA GLU A 130 -11.67 -3.68 4.48
C GLU A 130 -11.94 -4.43 5.78
N PHE A 131 -12.68 -5.52 5.68
CA PHE A 131 -12.86 -6.46 6.77
C PHE A 131 -12.52 -7.88 6.32
N ARG A 132 -11.75 -8.61 7.13
CA ARG A 132 -11.31 -9.97 6.83
C ARG A 132 -11.45 -10.88 8.04
N ALA A 133 -12.06 -12.04 7.85
CA ALA A 133 -12.01 -13.16 8.77
C ALA A 133 -11.13 -14.27 8.19
N GLN A 134 -10.24 -14.85 8.98
CA GLN A 134 -9.28 -15.85 8.54
C GLN A 134 -9.24 -17.02 9.53
N LEU A 135 -9.32 -18.22 8.99
CA LEU A 135 -9.16 -19.49 9.71
C LEU A 135 -7.86 -20.15 9.27
N PHE A 136 -7.07 -20.60 10.23
CA PHE A 136 -5.86 -21.39 10.01
C PHE A 136 -6.09 -22.83 10.53
N TRP A 137 -5.65 -23.84 9.80
CA TRP A 137 -5.71 -25.25 10.22
C TRP A 137 -4.39 -25.97 9.98
#